data_39eb90f58a5addc6aa0c0184e9db5525
#
_entry.id   39eb90f58a5addc6aa0c0184e9db5525
#
_cell.length_a   1.000
_cell.length_b   1.000
_cell.length_c   1.000
_cell.angle_alpha   90.00
_cell.angle_beta   90.00
_cell.angle_gamma   90.00
#
_symmetry.space_group_name_H-M   'P 1'
#
loop_
_entity.id
_entity.type
_entity.pdbx_description
1 polymer ?
#
loop_
_entity_poly.entity_id
_entity_poly.type
_entity_poly.pdbx_seq_one_letter_code
_entity_poly.pdbx_strand_id
1 'polypeptide(L)'
;MRILHTMIRVTNLDKSIAFYTEVLGMTLLRKNDYPEGRFTLAFISFGPESKEAALELTHNWDTDSYDLGNAYGHIAIEVDDVYKACDAIKARGGDIVREAGPMKNSNSGTILAFVKDPDGYMIELLSPQRKD
;
A
#
# COMPACT_ATOMS: atom_id res chain seq x y z
N MET A 1 -20.98 -6.63 8.48
CA MET A 1 -20.37 -6.45 7.13
C MET A 1 -19.14 -5.58 7.27
N ARG A 2 -18.01 -5.96 6.65
CA ARG A 2 -16.77 -5.17 6.67
C ARG A 2 -15.94 -5.46 5.41
N ILE A 3 -15.03 -4.56 5.07
CA ILE A 3 -14.08 -4.81 3.98
C ILE A 3 -13.04 -5.82 4.46
N LEU A 4 -12.92 -6.97 3.76
CA LEU A 4 -11.92 -7.99 4.07
C LEU A 4 -10.55 -7.65 3.53
N HIS A 5 -10.52 -7.32 2.24
CA HIS A 5 -9.28 -6.97 1.57
C HIS A 5 -9.55 -6.17 0.29
N THR A 6 -8.53 -5.49 -0.15
CA THR A 6 -8.45 -4.89 -1.48
C THR A 6 -7.38 -5.63 -2.25
N MET A 7 -7.66 -6.01 -3.50
CA MET A 7 -6.70 -6.74 -4.33
C MET A 7 -6.08 -5.82 -5.37
N ILE A 8 -4.76 -5.92 -5.49
CA ILE A 8 -4.02 -5.30 -6.59
C ILE A 8 -3.14 -6.35 -7.29
N ARG A 9 -2.93 -6.17 -8.58
CA ARG A 9 -2.06 -7.05 -9.36
C ARG A 9 -0.66 -6.48 -9.40
N VAL A 10 0.34 -7.35 -9.20
CA VAL A 10 1.75 -6.96 -9.12
C VAL A 10 2.58 -7.77 -10.12
N THR A 11 3.60 -7.13 -10.69
CA THR A 11 4.44 -7.78 -11.70
C THR A 11 5.59 -8.59 -11.09
N ASN A 12 6.06 -8.18 -9.92
CA ASN A 12 7.12 -8.89 -9.18
C ASN A 12 6.72 -9.00 -7.72
N LEU A 13 6.25 -10.19 -7.33
CA LEU A 13 5.69 -10.40 -6.00
C LEU A 13 6.71 -10.16 -4.89
N ASP A 14 7.95 -10.62 -5.06
CA ASP A 14 8.97 -10.46 -4.02
C ASP A 14 9.30 -8.98 -3.79
N LYS A 15 9.39 -8.19 -4.83
CA LYS A 15 9.60 -6.73 -4.71
C LYS A 15 8.42 -6.05 -4.01
N SER A 16 7.21 -6.45 -4.36
CA SER A 16 6.02 -5.86 -3.75
C SER A 16 5.89 -6.25 -2.28
N ILE A 17 6.12 -7.51 -1.94
CA ILE A 17 6.14 -7.94 -0.54
C ILE A 17 7.21 -7.16 0.25
N ALA A 18 8.42 -7.04 -0.30
CA ALA A 18 9.49 -6.29 0.35
C ALA A 18 9.10 -4.83 0.58
N PHE A 19 8.49 -4.19 -0.40
CA PHE A 19 8.02 -2.80 -0.26
C PHE A 19 7.01 -2.66 0.87
N TYR A 20 5.95 -3.45 0.85
CA TYR A 20 4.89 -3.32 1.85
C TYR A 20 5.33 -3.73 3.24
N THR A 21 6.23 -4.71 3.36
CA THR A 21 6.71 -5.17 4.68
C THR A 21 7.91 -4.38 5.19
N GLU A 22 8.95 -4.22 4.39
CA GLU A 22 10.20 -3.58 4.83
C GLU A 22 10.12 -2.05 4.79
N VAL A 23 9.48 -1.48 3.78
CA VAL A 23 9.39 -0.03 3.61
C VAL A 23 8.20 0.54 4.38
N LEU A 24 7.02 -0.07 4.28
CA LEU A 24 5.80 0.44 4.93
C LEU A 24 5.51 -0.20 6.29
N GLY A 25 6.17 -1.30 6.66
CA GLY A 25 6.03 -1.90 7.98
C GLY A 25 4.84 -2.84 8.15
N MET A 26 4.24 -3.31 7.06
CA MET A 26 3.17 -4.31 7.13
C MET A 26 3.74 -5.71 7.42
N THR A 27 2.87 -6.65 7.73
CA THR A 27 3.22 -8.05 7.99
C THR A 27 2.66 -8.93 6.89
N LEU A 28 3.48 -9.84 6.37
CA LEU A 28 3.02 -10.89 5.48
C LEU A 28 2.26 -11.94 6.31
N LEU A 29 0.96 -12.08 6.07
CA LEU A 29 0.10 -13.00 6.81
C LEU A 29 0.16 -14.40 6.23
N ARG A 30 0.09 -14.51 4.90
CA ARG A 30 0.13 -15.79 4.19
C ARG A 30 0.45 -15.57 2.72
N LYS A 31 1.00 -16.62 2.10
CA LYS A 31 1.35 -16.64 0.68
C LYS A 31 1.08 -18.04 0.15
N ASN A 32 0.33 -18.15 -0.92
CA ASN A 32 -0.06 -19.43 -1.51
C ASN A 32 0.08 -19.43 -3.03
N ASP A 33 0.63 -20.53 -3.57
CA ASP A 33 0.69 -20.75 -5.01
C ASP A 33 -0.54 -21.53 -5.48
N TYR A 34 -1.01 -21.18 -6.67
CA TYR A 34 -2.13 -21.86 -7.33
C TYR A 34 -1.67 -22.28 -8.73
N PRO A 35 -0.96 -23.44 -8.82
CA PRO A 35 -0.34 -23.85 -10.08
C PRO A 35 -1.31 -24.07 -11.24
N GLU A 36 -2.50 -24.57 -10.96
CA GLU A 36 -3.50 -24.80 -12.01
C GLU A 36 -3.97 -23.49 -12.63
N GLY A 37 -4.09 -22.42 -11.82
CA GLY A 37 -4.45 -21.10 -12.30
C GLY A 37 -3.25 -20.25 -12.71
N ARG A 38 -2.04 -20.71 -12.43
CA ARG A 38 -0.77 -20.03 -12.71
C ARG A 38 -0.73 -18.62 -12.08
N PHE A 39 -1.00 -18.58 -10.77
CA PHE A 39 -0.89 -17.34 -10.00
C PHE A 39 -0.50 -17.63 -8.55
N THR A 40 0.00 -16.61 -7.88
CA THR A 40 0.34 -16.62 -6.46
C THR A 40 -0.37 -15.45 -5.78
N LEU A 41 -0.91 -15.71 -4.59
CA LEU A 41 -1.53 -14.69 -3.74
C LEU A 41 -0.69 -14.47 -2.50
N ALA A 42 -0.54 -13.21 -2.10
CA ALA A 42 0.04 -12.84 -0.81
C ALA A 42 -0.89 -11.85 -0.10
N PHE A 43 -1.13 -12.07 1.17
CA PHE A 43 -1.96 -11.20 2.01
C PHE A 43 -1.07 -10.50 3.02
N ILE A 44 -1.13 -9.18 3.04
CA ILE A 44 -0.35 -8.33 3.94
C ILE A 44 -1.28 -7.39 4.69
N SER A 45 -0.91 -7.04 5.91
CA SER A 45 -1.73 -6.19 6.77
C SER A 45 -0.89 -5.58 7.87
N PHE A 46 -1.43 -4.54 8.52
CA PHE A 46 -0.82 -3.98 9.73
C PHE A 46 -1.20 -4.73 11.00
N GLY A 47 -2.16 -5.65 10.92
CA GLY A 47 -2.62 -6.44 12.05
C GLY A 47 -3.35 -7.70 11.59
N PRO A 48 -3.99 -8.45 12.52
CA PRO A 48 -4.70 -9.67 12.18
C PRO A 48 -5.86 -9.42 11.22
N GLU A 49 -6.10 -10.34 10.28
CA GLU A 49 -7.22 -10.24 9.34
C GLU A 49 -8.59 -10.12 10.03
N SER A 50 -8.70 -10.62 11.25
CA SER A 50 -9.93 -10.51 12.04
C SER A 50 -10.25 -9.08 12.48
N LYS A 51 -9.26 -8.19 12.46
CA LYS A 51 -9.39 -6.81 12.95
C LYS A 51 -9.10 -5.75 11.89
N GLU A 52 -8.23 -6.06 10.95
CA GLU A 52 -7.76 -5.12 9.93
C GLU A 52 -8.04 -5.66 8.54
N ALA A 53 -8.44 -4.78 7.64
CA ALA A 53 -8.53 -5.14 6.23
C ALA A 53 -7.13 -5.42 5.68
N ALA A 54 -7.00 -6.48 4.89
CA ALA A 54 -5.74 -6.84 4.28
C ALA A 54 -5.60 -6.23 2.89
N LEU A 55 -4.38 -6.17 2.40
CA LEU A 55 -4.08 -5.95 1.00
C LEU A 55 -3.71 -7.31 0.40
N GLU A 56 -4.41 -7.70 -0.67
CA GLU A 56 -4.13 -8.93 -1.41
C GLU A 56 -3.30 -8.60 -2.64
N LEU A 57 -2.09 -9.15 -2.70
CA LEU A 57 -1.23 -9.02 -3.86
C LEU A 57 -1.41 -10.25 -4.74
N THR A 58 -1.83 -10.05 -5.98
CA THR A 58 -1.99 -11.13 -6.96
C THR A 58 -0.87 -11.03 -8.00
N HIS A 59 -0.08 -12.11 -8.12
CA HIS A 59 0.93 -12.23 -9.15
C HIS A 59 0.50 -13.31 -10.14
N ASN A 60 0.16 -12.90 -11.36
CA ASN A 60 -0.12 -13.82 -12.48
C ASN A 60 1.21 -14.17 -13.13
N TRP A 61 1.58 -15.45 -13.14
CA TRP A 61 2.92 -15.90 -13.53
C TRP A 61 3.33 -15.50 -14.94
N ASP A 62 2.35 -15.41 -15.84
CA ASP A 62 2.62 -15.15 -17.26
C ASP A 62 2.45 -13.68 -17.65
N THR A 63 2.23 -12.79 -16.68
CA THR A 63 2.01 -11.36 -16.91
C THR A 63 3.12 -10.55 -16.25
N ASP A 64 3.87 -9.79 -17.05
CA ASP A 64 5.00 -8.99 -16.57
C ASP A 64 4.76 -7.48 -16.64
N SER A 65 3.58 -7.05 -17.09
CA SER A 65 3.20 -5.64 -17.14
C SER A 65 1.70 -5.46 -17.04
N TYR A 66 1.28 -4.32 -16.47
CA TYR A 66 -0.12 -3.93 -16.37
C TYR A 66 -0.26 -2.46 -16.76
N ASP A 67 -1.39 -2.15 -17.40
CA ASP A 67 -1.80 -0.77 -17.60
C ASP A 67 -2.73 -0.38 -16.44
N LEU A 68 -2.25 0.50 -15.57
CA LEU A 68 -3.05 0.95 -14.43
C LEU A 68 -4.18 1.89 -14.86
N GLY A 69 -4.08 2.50 -16.03
CA GLY A 69 -5.09 3.42 -16.53
C GLY A 69 -5.23 4.65 -15.63
N ASN A 70 -6.41 5.24 -15.62
CA ASN A 70 -6.72 6.42 -14.82
C ASN A 70 -7.90 6.22 -13.87
N ALA A 71 -8.34 4.98 -13.69
CA ALA A 71 -9.49 4.67 -12.82
C ALA A 71 -9.05 4.36 -11.38
N TYR A 72 -7.83 3.84 -11.19
CA TYR A 72 -7.30 3.62 -9.86
C TYR A 72 -6.90 4.97 -9.24
N GLY A 73 -7.30 5.20 -8.00
CA GLY A 73 -6.86 6.37 -7.22
C GLY A 73 -5.68 6.00 -6.34
N HIS A 74 -5.98 5.69 -5.09
CA HIS A 74 -4.95 5.34 -4.11
C HIS A 74 -5.55 4.51 -2.97
N ILE A 75 -4.66 3.88 -2.21
CA ILE A 75 -4.97 3.28 -0.92
C ILE A 75 -4.36 4.22 0.13
N ALA A 76 -5.12 4.55 1.17
CA ALA A 76 -4.66 5.44 2.23
C ALA A 76 -4.26 4.67 3.47
N ILE A 77 -3.16 5.10 4.09
CA ILE A 77 -2.64 4.56 5.34
C ILE A 77 -2.57 5.71 6.35
N GLU A 78 -3.17 5.52 7.52
CA GLU A 78 -3.04 6.47 8.62
C GLU A 78 -1.71 6.24 9.32
N VAL A 79 -0.96 7.33 9.55
CA VAL A 79 0.30 7.30 10.30
C VAL A 79 0.28 8.40 11.36
N ASP A 80 1.00 8.20 12.46
CA ASP A 80 1.00 9.16 13.56
C ASP A 80 1.63 10.51 13.16
N ASP A 81 2.72 10.46 12.40
CA ASP A 81 3.45 11.64 11.94
C ASP A 81 3.89 11.41 10.50
N VAL A 82 3.23 12.11 9.56
CA VAL A 82 3.49 11.96 8.12
C VAL A 82 4.92 12.37 7.74
N TYR A 83 5.44 13.42 8.38
CA TYR A 83 6.81 13.89 8.11
C TYR A 83 7.85 12.82 8.48
N LYS A 84 7.71 12.23 9.67
CA LYS A 84 8.60 11.15 10.12
C LYS A 84 8.45 9.89 9.29
N ALA A 85 7.22 9.56 8.91
CA ALA A 85 6.95 8.40 8.05
C ALA A 85 7.64 8.57 6.70
N CYS A 86 7.57 9.74 6.09
CA CYS A 86 8.24 10.02 4.83
C CYS A 86 9.76 9.89 4.94
N ASP A 87 10.34 10.41 6.02
CA ASP A 87 11.79 10.29 6.25
C ASP A 87 12.21 8.82 6.38
N ALA A 88 11.46 8.02 7.11
CA ALA A 88 11.72 6.59 7.27
C ALA A 88 11.58 5.84 5.94
N ILE A 89 10.54 6.14 5.16
CA ILE A 89 10.30 5.54 3.86
C ILE A 89 11.45 5.86 2.89
N LYS A 90 11.88 7.11 2.83
CA LYS A 90 13.04 7.52 2.01
C LYS A 90 14.31 6.78 2.42
N ALA A 91 14.57 6.68 3.72
CA ALA A 91 15.74 5.98 4.25
C ALA A 91 15.76 4.49 3.87
N ARG A 92 14.58 3.91 3.63
CA ARG A 92 14.41 2.51 3.20
C ARG A 92 14.31 2.35 1.69
N GLY A 93 14.55 3.42 0.92
CA GLY A 93 14.54 3.38 -0.53
C GLY A 93 13.17 3.59 -1.18
N GLY A 94 12.17 4.04 -0.43
CA GLY A 94 10.85 4.34 -0.97
C GLY A 94 10.82 5.62 -1.82
N ASP A 95 9.85 5.69 -2.73
CA ASP A 95 9.70 6.76 -3.71
C ASP A 95 8.56 7.71 -3.29
N ILE A 96 8.89 8.76 -2.54
CA ILE A 96 7.94 9.80 -2.17
C ILE A 96 7.71 10.71 -3.38
N VAL A 97 6.50 10.71 -3.91
CA VAL A 97 6.15 11.48 -5.11
C VAL A 97 5.43 12.79 -4.79
N ARG A 98 4.84 12.91 -3.60
CA ARG A 98 4.31 14.15 -3.06
C ARG A 98 4.79 14.25 -1.62
N GLU A 99 5.63 15.25 -1.33
CA GLU A 99 6.20 15.46 -0.01
C GLU A 99 5.12 15.74 1.05
N ALA A 100 5.43 15.36 2.30
CA ALA A 100 4.53 15.62 3.42
C ALA A 100 4.23 17.10 3.57
N GLY A 101 2.97 17.42 3.72
CA GLY A 101 2.52 18.79 3.91
C GLY A 101 1.00 18.88 4.03
N PRO A 102 0.50 20.07 4.32
CA PRO A 102 -0.95 20.27 4.45
C PRO A 102 -1.71 19.95 3.17
N MET A 103 -2.92 19.43 3.34
CA MET A 103 -3.84 19.24 2.23
C MET A 103 -4.19 20.59 1.60
N LYS A 104 -4.01 20.72 0.29
CA LYS A 104 -4.35 21.95 -0.45
C LYS A 104 -5.86 22.17 -0.45
N ASN A 105 -6.26 23.41 -0.44
CA ASN A 105 -7.68 23.82 -0.50
C ASN A 105 -8.53 23.28 0.65
N SER A 106 -7.92 23.04 1.81
CA SER A 106 -8.60 22.55 2.99
C SER A 106 -8.06 23.23 4.25
N ASN A 107 -8.96 23.54 5.19
CA ASN A 107 -8.62 24.05 6.51
C ASN A 107 -8.66 22.95 7.58
N SER A 108 -8.66 21.68 7.18
CA SER A 108 -8.82 20.54 8.10
C SER A 108 -7.62 20.32 9.01
N GLY A 109 -6.45 20.85 8.64
CA GLY A 109 -5.19 20.54 9.34
C GLY A 109 -4.61 19.18 8.98
N THR A 110 -5.22 18.46 8.06
CA THR A 110 -4.72 17.17 7.59
C THR A 110 -3.38 17.31 6.87
N ILE A 111 -2.43 16.51 7.31
CA ILE A 111 -1.13 16.38 6.62
C ILE A 111 -1.18 15.10 5.81
N LEU A 112 -0.67 15.16 4.58
CA LEU A 112 -0.63 14.00 3.70
C LEU A 112 0.66 13.95 2.89
N ALA A 113 0.92 12.77 2.33
CA ALA A 113 2.00 12.52 1.39
C ALA A 113 1.58 11.39 0.46
N PHE A 114 2.27 11.22 -0.66
CA PHE A 114 2.07 10.08 -1.55
C PHE A 114 3.40 9.38 -1.80
N VAL A 115 3.35 8.04 -1.78
CA VAL A 115 4.46 7.18 -2.15
C VAL A 115 3.97 6.22 -3.25
N LYS A 116 4.85 5.88 -4.19
CA LYS A 116 4.57 4.85 -5.19
C LYS A 116 5.11 3.51 -4.75
N ASP A 117 4.33 2.46 -4.98
CA ASP A 117 4.80 1.10 -4.84
C ASP A 117 5.62 0.67 -6.08
N PRO A 118 6.22 -0.54 -6.11
CA PRO A 118 7.05 -0.98 -7.24
C PRO A 118 6.34 -1.01 -8.60
N ASP A 119 5.02 -1.16 -8.62
CA ASP A 119 4.24 -1.17 -9.87
C ASP A 119 3.65 0.19 -10.23
N GLY A 120 3.88 1.20 -9.39
CA GLY A 120 3.37 2.54 -9.62
C GLY A 120 2.02 2.84 -8.96
N TYR A 121 1.50 1.92 -8.13
CA TYR A 121 0.30 2.19 -7.36
C TYR A 121 0.57 3.27 -6.32
N MET A 122 -0.29 4.27 -6.29
CA MET A 122 -0.18 5.37 -5.32
C MET A 122 -0.69 4.94 -3.95
N ILE A 123 0.10 5.20 -2.92
CA ILE A 123 -0.27 5.02 -1.52
C ILE A 123 -0.26 6.38 -0.87
N GLU A 124 -1.38 6.77 -0.26
CA GLU A 124 -1.49 8.02 0.48
C GLU A 124 -1.15 7.77 1.95
N LEU A 125 -0.32 8.62 2.52
CA LEU A 125 -0.08 8.65 3.97
C LEU A 125 -0.87 9.82 4.53
N LEU A 126 -1.67 9.55 5.55
CA LEU A 126 -2.53 10.57 6.18
C LEU A 126 -2.25 10.68 7.67
N SER A 127 -2.24 11.91 8.17
CA SER A 127 -2.24 12.16 9.60
C SER A 127 -3.52 11.59 10.25
N PRO A 128 -3.51 11.35 11.57
CA PRO A 128 -4.67 10.77 12.24
C PRO A 128 -5.95 11.55 11.95
N GLN A 129 -6.99 10.82 11.60
CA GLN A 129 -8.29 11.39 11.31
C GLN A 129 -9.03 11.65 12.62
N ARG A 130 -9.90 12.67 12.60
CA ARG A 130 -10.71 12.98 13.78
C ARG A 130 -11.61 11.80 14.10
N LYS A 131 -11.72 11.52 15.39
CA LYS A 131 -12.75 10.62 15.91
C LYS A 131 -13.98 11.45 16.22
N ASP A 132 -15.08 11.06 15.65
CA ASP A 132 -16.38 11.65 15.97
C ASP A 132 -16.92 11.11 17.28
#